data_26c93aa90dc2dd80576cd20991a8f04b
#
_entry.id   26c93aa90dc2dd80576cd20991a8f04b
#
_cell.length_a   1.000
_cell.length_b   1.000
_cell.length_c   1.000
_cell.angle_alpha   90.00
_cell.angle_beta   90.00
_cell.angle_gamma   90.00
#
_symmetry.space_group_name_H-M   'P 1'
#
loop_
_entity.id
_entity.type
_entity.pdbx_description
1 polymer ?
#
loop_
_entity_poly.entity_id
_entity_poly.type
_entity_poly.pdbx_seq_one_letter_code
_entity_poly.pdbx_strand_id
1 'polypeptide(L)'
;MLIYEVTKPGTWIVHEDRDWAFEVESLLRHIEGQFYEANLTLNMFLESISYHRSPPSRDQWQRDSERRRVIQTEIEKGYPDPYAREVHDEIYIKTEIQFKREKWQAGELPREFTHNQSFIYARAFLYALDSFDKFIKVLKNKEGTPEVVAELHNEIGDNFPDLRGVRNTAQHMED
;
A
#
# COMPACT_ATOMS: atom_id res chain seq x y z
N MET A 1 -15.44 1.63 -4.50
CA MET A 1 -14.29 1.57 -5.43
C MET A 1 -14.44 2.71 -6.43
N LEU A 2 -13.44 3.55 -6.58
CA LEU A 2 -13.37 4.62 -7.57
C LEU A 2 -12.57 4.09 -8.77
N ILE A 3 -13.20 4.02 -9.95
CA ILE A 3 -12.51 3.57 -11.16
C ILE A 3 -12.43 4.74 -12.13
N TYR A 4 -11.22 5.11 -12.48
CA TYR A 4 -10.95 6.06 -13.55
C TYR A 4 -10.62 5.28 -14.82
N GLU A 5 -11.48 5.36 -15.82
CA GLU A 5 -11.37 4.56 -17.03
C GLU A 5 -10.38 5.18 -18.03
N VAL A 6 -9.59 4.32 -18.66
CA VAL A 6 -8.91 4.65 -19.90
C VAL A 6 -9.82 4.19 -21.05
N THR A 7 -10.52 5.14 -21.67
CA THR A 7 -11.54 4.83 -22.69
C THR A 7 -10.96 4.36 -24.02
N LYS A 8 -9.70 4.64 -24.28
CA LYS A 8 -8.96 4.19 -25.47
C LYS A 8 -7.61 3.61 -25.04
N PRO A 9 -7.60 2.40 -24.48
CA PRO A 9 -6.36 1.76 -24.05
C PRO A 9 -5.55 1.33 -25.28
N GLY A 10 -4.25 1.40 -25.13
CA GLY A 10 -3.30 1.02 -26.16
C GLY A 10 -3.15 2.10 -27.23
N THR A 11 -1.93 2.32 -27.63
CA THR A 11 -1.61 3.36 -28.59
C THR A 11 -0.78 2.77 -29.72
N TRP A 12 -1.28 2.94 -30.92
CA TRP A 12 -0.52 2.66 -32.14
C TRP A 12 -0.32 3.97 -32.86
N ILE A 13 0.96 4.37 -33.01
CA ILE A 13 1.31 5.63 -33.68
C ILE A 13 1.81 5.33 -35.10
N VAL A 14 1.14 5.92 -36.07
CA VAL A 14 1.60 5.91 -37.47
C VAL A 14 2.39 7.20 -37.71
N HIS A 15 3.70 7.08 -37.84
CA HIS A 15 4.61 8.19 -38.10
C HIS A 15 5.69 7.77 -39.11
N GLU A 16 6.21 8.71 -39.90
CA GLU A 16 7.24 8.44 -40.89
C GLU A 16 8.56 7.99 -40.23
N ASP A 17 8.92 8.64 -39.12
CA ASP A 17 10.02 8.22 -38.26
C ASP A 17 9.53 7.10 -37.31
N ARG A 18 9.98 5.90 -37.59
CA ARG A 18 9.61 4.68 -36.85
C ARG A 18 10.25 4.62 -35.47
N ASP A 19 11.44 5.14 -35.29
CA ASP A 19 12.14 5.17 -34.01
C ASP A 19 11.45 6.13 -33.06
N TRP A 20 11.08 7.31 -33.55
CA TRP A 20 10.24 8.26 -32.82
C TRP A 20 8.91 7.64 -32.39
N ALA A 21 8.21 6.99 -33.34
CA ALA A 21 6.92 6.34 -33.03
C ALA A 21 7.05 5.29 -31.94
N PHE A 22 8.07 4.44 -32.01
CA PHE A 22 8.33 3.40 -31.02
C PHE A 22 8.62 3.98 -29.63
N GLU A 23 9.44 5.03 -29.54
CA GLU A 23 9.75 5.70 -28.27
C GLU A 23 8.49 6.34 -27.65
N VAL A 24 7.66 7.01 -28.44
CA VAL A 24 6.42 7.63 -27.97
C VAL A 24 5.41 6.58 -27.54
N GLU A 25 5.24 5.49 -28.30
CA GLU A 25 4.38 4.37 -27.90
C GLU A 25 4.85 3.74 -26.58
N SER A 26 6.17 3.61 -26.40
CA SER A 26 6.73 3.09 -25.15
C SER A 26 6.40 4.01 -23.96
N LEU A 27 6.56 5.33 -24.13
CA LEU A 27 6.21 6.31 -23.10
C LEU A 27 4.71 6.26 -22.77
N LEU A 28 3.85 6.19 -23.77
CA LEU A 28 2.41 6.10 -23.55
C LEU A 28 2.00 4.83 -22.81
N ARG A 29 2.62 3.68 -23.10
CA ARG A 29 2.39 2.44 -22.34
C ARG A 29 2.83 2.57 -20.88
N HIS A 30 3.96 3.25 -20.63
CA HIS A 30 4.40 3.51 -19.25
C HIS A 30 3.45 4.45 -18.52
N ILE A 31 2.97 5.51 -19.18
CA ILE A 31 1.97 6.45 -18.63
C ILE A 31 0.68 5.70 -18.28
N GLU A 32 0.18 4.87 -19.19
CA GLU A 32 -1.02 4.04 -18.97
C GLU A 32 -0.81 3.07 -17.80
N GLY A 33 0.34 2.39 -17.74
CA GLY A 33 0.69 1.50 -16.65
C GLY A 33 0.71 2.20 -15.30
N GLN A 34 1.33 3.38 -15.22
CA GLN A 34 1.37 4.17 -13.98
C GLN A 34 0.00 4.73 -13.59
N PHE A 35 -0.84 5.06 -14.56
CA PHE A 35 -2.22 5.45 -14.30
C PHE A 35 -3.02 4.31 -13.65
N TYR A 36 -2.92 3.09 -14.17
CA TYR A 36 -3.58 1.92 -13.57
C TYR A 36 -3.05 1.62 -12.18
N GLU A 37 -1.74 1.71 -11.98
CA GLU A 37 -1.11 1.50 -10.67
C GLU A 37 -1.59 2.55 -9.66
N ALA A 38 -1.63 3.82 -10.03
CA ALA A 38 -2.15 4.89 -9.17
C ALA A 38 -3.63 4.66 -8.83
N ASN A 39 -4.47 4.30 -9.81
CA ASN A 39 -5.88 4.03 -9.59
C ASN A 39 -6.09 2.85 -8.62
N LEU A 40 -5.36 1.74 -8.82
CA LEU A 40 -5.45 0.56 -7.96
C LEU A 40 -5.00 0.88 -6.53
N THR A 41 -3.85 1.50 -6.38
CA THR A 41 -3.27 1.78 -5.06
C THR A 41 -4.08 2.82 -4.28
N LEU A 42 -4.69 3.80 -4.95
CA LEU A 42 -5.65 4.72 -4.34
C LEU A 42 -6.86 3.97 -3.77
N ASN A 43 -7.44 3.05 -4.52
CA ASN A 43 -8.57 2.25 -4.05
C ASN A 43 -8.18 1.37 -2.86
N MET A 44 -7.02 0.72 -2.91
CA MET A 44 -6.50 -0.10 -1.80
C MET A 44 -6.25 0.76 -0.55
N PHE A 45 -5.75 1.99 -0.71
CA PHE A 45 -5.60 2.94 0.38
C PHE A 45 -6.95 3.30 1.02
N LEU A 46 -7.93 3.70 0.20
CA LEU A 46 -9.27 4.08 0.68
C LEU A 46 -9.97 2.92 1.39
N GLU A 47 -9.83 1.70 0.89
CA GLU A 47 -10.36 0.50 1.51
C GLU A 47 -9.67 0.24 2.87
N SER A 48 -8.34 0.30 2.90
CA SER A 48 -7.57 0.05 4.12
C SER A 48 -7.90 1.01 5.26
N ILE A 49 -8.05 2.32 4.98
CA ILE A 49 -8.43 3.30 6.01
C ILE A 49 -9.88 3.13 6.48
N SER A 50 -10.76 2.59 5.62
CA SER A 50 -12.15 2.31 6.00
C SER A 50 -12.24 1.12 6.95
N TYR A 51 -11.40 0.11 6.75
CA TYR A 51 -11.35 -1.09 7.59
C TYR A 51 -10.81 -0.82 9.00
N HIS A 52 -9.83 0.09 9.12
CA HIS A 52 -9.20 0.42 10.41
C HIS A 52 -10.07 1.22 11.38
N ARG A 53 -11.24 1.70 10.96
CA ARG A 53 -12.13 2.51 11.81
C ARG A 53 -13.00 1.71 12.77
N SER A 54 -13.06 0.41 12.64
CA SER A 54 -13.89 -0.43 13.52
C SER A 54 -13.01 -1.04 14.62
N PRO A 55 -13.18 -0.63 15.89
CA PRO A 55 -12.54 -1.31 17.01
C PRO A 55 -13.05 -2.77 17.05
N PRO A 56 -12.25 -3.71 17.59
CA PRO A 56 -12.71 -5.08 17.79
C PRO A 56 -14.01 -5.10 18.55
N SER A 57 -14.96 -5.91 18.10
CA SER A 57 -16.22 -6.06 18.83
C SER A 57 -15.98 -6.62 20.23
N ARG A 58 -16.88 -6.32 21.16
CA ARG A 58 -16.83 -6.88 22.54
C ARG A 58 -16.74 -8.41 22.51
N ASP A 59 -17.47 -9.04 21.60
CA ASP A 59 -17.50 -10.49 21.45
C ASP A 59 -16.17 -11.05 20.93
N GLN A 60 -15.51 -10.34 20.04
CA GLN A 60 -14.17 -10.66 19.55
C GLN A 60 -13.17 -10.61 20.73
N TRP A 61 -13.20 -9.53 21.49
CA TRP A 61 -12.32 -9.36 22.65
C TRP A 61 -12.52 -10.47 23.69
N GLN A 62 -13.76 -10.85 23.95
CA GLN A 62 -14.09 -11.93 24.90
C GLN A 62 -13.55 -13.27 24.39
N ARG A 63 -13.77 -13.63 23.12
CA ARG A 63 -13.21 -14.86 22.53
C ARG A 63 -11.69 -14.90 22.57
N ASP A 64 -11.04 -13.79 22.24
CA ASP A 64 -9.58 -13.68 22.27
C ASP A 64 -9.03 -13.83 23.69
N SER A 65 -9.71 -13.25 24.69
CA SER A 65 -9.35 -13.35 26.11
C SER A 65 -9.48 -14.79 26.63
N GLU A 66 -10.60 -15.45 26.32
CA GLU A 66 -10.82 -16.84 26.71
C GLU A 66 -9.80 -17.78 26.04
N ARG A 67 -9.50 -17.56 24.76
CA ARG A 67 -8.50 -18.37 24.07
C ARG A 67 -7.11 -18.22 24.68
N ARG A 68 -6.68 -16.99 25.03
CA ARG A 68 -5.42 -16.77 25.75
C ARG A 68 -5.37 -17.53 27.08
N ARG A 69 -6.46 -17.49 27.83
CA ARG A 69 -6.57 -18.21 29.12
C ARG A 69 -6.41 -19.71 28.93
N VAL A 70 -7.02 -20.31 27.92
CA VAL A 70 -6.87 -21.74 27.63
C VAL A 70 -5.43 -22.07 27.28
N ILE A 71 -4.79 -21.30 26.40
CA ILE A 71 -3.38 -21.48 26.02
C ILE A 71 -2.46 -21.36 27.25
N GLN A 72 -2.69 -20.34 28.07
CA GLN A 72 -1.90 -20.12 29.29
C GLN A 72 -2.01 -21.32 30.23
N THR A 73 -3.20 -21.83 30.47
CA THR A 73 -3.41 -23.01 31.33
C THR A 73 -2.70 -24.26 30.79
N GLU A 74 -2.64 -24.43 29.45
CA GLU A 74 -1.88 -25.53 28.86
C GLU A 74 -0.36 -25.36 29.06
N ILE A 75 0.15 -24.17 28.90
CA ILE A 75 1.57 -23.87 29.08
C ILE A 75 1.99 -24.04 30.54
N GLU A 76 1.15 -23.59 31.49
CA GLU A 76 1.35 -23.71 32.93
C GLU A 76 1.58 -25.17 33.40
N LYS A 77 0.95 -26.14 32.74
CA LYS A 77 1.13 -27.56 33.05
C LYS A 77 2.58 -28.06 32.86
N GLY A 78 3.36 -27.38 32.07
CA GLY A 78 4.77 -27.70 31.82
C GLY A 78 5.73 -27.18 32.86
N TYR A 79 5.26 -26.43 33.89
CA TYR A 79 6.09 -25.82 34.92
C TYR A 79 5.79 -26.40 36.29
N PRO A 80 6.82 -26.75 37.09
CA PRO A 80 6.63 -27.24 38.47
C PRO A 80 5.96 -26.23 39.40
N ASP A 81 6.27 -24.94 39.23
CA ASP A 81 5.65 -23.82 39.92
C ASP A 81 5.37 -22.69 38.93
N PRO A 82 4.18 -22.68 38.30
CA PRO A 82 3.81 -21.68 37.31
C PRO A 82 3.59 -20.29 37.94
N TYR A 83 3.48 -20.16 39.26
CA TYR A 83 3.24 -18.89 39.95
C TYR A 83 4.53 -18.24 40.41
N ALA A 84 5.68 -18.91 40.23
CA ALA A 84 6.97 -18.30 40.53
C ALA A 84 7.19 -17.07 39.64
N ARG A 85 7.65 -15.97 40.25
CA ARG A 85 7.84 -14.68 39.57
C ARG A 85 8.73 -14.80 38.33
N GLU A 86 9.73 -15.65 38.38
CA GLU A 86 10.76 -15.84 37.34
C GLU A 86 10.20 -16.50 36.08
N VAL A 87 9.14 -17.31 36.21
CA VAL A 87 8.52 -18.00 35.05
C VAL A 87 7.24 -17.30 34.53
N HIS A 88 6.71 -16.34 35.28
CA HIS A 88 5.49 -15.64 34.89
C HIS A 88 5.65 -14.93 33.54
N ASP A 89 6.74 -14.20 33.34
CA ASP A 89 6.98 -13.48 32.08
C ASP A 89 7.21 -14.45 30.92
N GLU A 90 7.87 -15.57 31.18
CA GLU A 90 8.06 -16.61 30.15
C GLU A 90 6.74 -17.25 29.74
N ILE A 91 5.87 -17.57 30.69
CA ILE A 91 4.52 -18.10 30.40
C ILE A 91 3.71 -17.10 29.60
N TYR A 92 3.73 -15.82 30.00
CA TYR A 92 3.04 -14.76 29.27
C TYR A 92 3.52 -14.65 27.82
N ILE A 93 4.83 -14.60 27.60
CA ILE A 93 5.42 -14.50 26.27
C ILE A 93 5.04 -15.72 25.40
N LYS A 94 5.16 -16.93 25.96
CA LYS A 94 4.78 -18.17 25.25
C LYS A 94 3.30 -18.17 24.89
N THR A 95 2.43 -17.71 25.78
CA THR A 95 1.00 -17.58 25.55
C THR A 95 0.71 -16.64 24.39
N GLU A 96 1.31 -15.45 24.38
CA GLU A 96 1.09 -14.46 23.31
C GLU A 96 1.65 -14.95 21.97
N ILE A 97 2.81 -15.62 21.97
CA ILE A 97 3.37 -16.20 20.74
C ILE A 97 2.42 -17.26 20.16
N GLN A 98 1.94 -18.18 21.00
CA GLN A 98 1.04 -19.22 20.52
C GLN A 98 -0.29 -18.68 20.06
N PHE A 99 -0.89 -17.74 20.80
CA PHE A 99 -2.12 -17.08 20.42
C PHE A 99 -2.01 -16.37 19.08
N LYS A 100 -0.94 -15.61 18.86
CA LYS A 100 -0.68 -14.94 17.58
C LYS A 100 -0.52 -15.94 16.43
N ARG A 101 0.21 -17.03 16.64
CA ARG A 101 0.39 -18.10 15.63
C ARG A 101 -0.94 -18.73 15.22
N GLU A 102 -1.81 -19.02 16.18
CA GLU A 102 -3.15 -19.57 15.89
C GLU A 102 -3.98 -18.60 15.04
N LYS A 103 -3.97 -17.31 15.36
CA LYS A 103 -4.66 -16.28 14.56
C LYS A 103 -4.10 -16.21 13.12
N TRP A 104 -2.79 -16.25 12.97
CA TRP A 104 -2.15 -16.26 11.64
C TRP A 104 -2.48 -17.51 10.84
N GLN A 105 -2.51 -18.67 11.47
CA GLN A 105 -2.94 -19.93 10.86
C GLN A 105 -4.40 -19.91 10.44
N ALA A 106 -5.23 -19.19 11.17
CA ALA A 106 -6.63 -18.94 10.82
C ALA A 106 -6.83 -17.86 9.73
N GLY A 107 -5.73 -17.28 9.21
CA GLY A 107 -5.76 -16.27 8.15
C GLY A 107 -5.93 -14.84 8.65
N GLU A 108 -5.90 -14.60 9.97
CA GLU A 108 -5.92 -13.24 10.50
C GLU A 108 -4.53 -12.60 10.37
N LEU A 109 -4.47 -11.43 9.74
CA LEU A 109 -3.22 -10.67 9.63
C LEU A 109 -2.85 -10.04 10.98
N PRO A 110 -1.57 -10.01 11.34
CA PRO A 110 -1.09 -9.24 12.49
C PRO A 110 -1.54 -7.78 12.42
N ARG A 111 -1.87 -7.20 13.57
CA ARG A 111 -2.29 -5.80 13.65
C ARG A 111 -1.24 -4.84 13.07
N GLU A 112 0.02 -5.16 13.26
CA GLU A 112 1.14 -4.39 12.74
C GLU A 112 1.13 -4.35 11.20
N PHE A 113 0.77 -5.46 10.54
CA PHE A 113 0.62 -5.49 9.07
C PHE A 113 -0.59 -4.70 8.62
N THR A 114 -1.75 -4.90 9.26
CA THR A 114 -2.96 -4.16 8.89
C THR A 114 -2.81 -2.67 9.14
N HIS A 115 -2.14 -2.26 10.24
CA HIS A 115 -1.89 -0.84 10.54
C HIS A 115 -0.98 -0.20 9.49
N ASN A 116 0.07 -0.88 9.08
CA ASN A 116 1.02 -0.37 8.09
C ASN A 116 0.51 -0.46 6.65
N GLN A 117 -0.52 -1.23 6.39
CA GLN A 117 -1.05 -1.47 5.05
C GLN A 117 -1.46 -0.17 4.35
N SER A 118 -2.14 0.74 5.06
CA SER A 118 -2.53 2.05 4.52
C SER A 118 -1.32 2.91 4.13
N PHE A 119 -0.25 2.89 4.92
CA PHE A 119 0.98 3.61 4.59
C PHE A 119 1.70 3.02 3.38
N ILE A 120 1.66 1.69 3.23
CA ILE A 120 2.22 1.00 2.06
C ILE A 120 1.47 1.44 0.79
N TYR A 121 0.14 1.43 0.83
CA TYR A 121 -0.67 1.84 -0.32
C TYR A 121 -0.55 3.32 -0.64
N ALA A 122 -0.51 4.18 0.38
CA ALA A 122 -0.28 5.61 0.19
C ALA A 122 1.08 5.88 -0.50
N ARG A 123 2.14 5.20 -0.06
CA ARG A 123 3.45 5.30 -0.70
C ARG A 123 3.42 4.80 -2.14
N ALA A 124 2.81 3.64 -2.39
CA ALA A 124 2.69 3.09 -3.74
C ALA A 124 1.93 4.06 -4.67
N PHE A 125 0.86 4.68 -4.19
CA PHE A 125 0.15 5.73 -4.93
C PHE A 125 1.05 6.93 -5.28
N LEU A 126 1.80 7.45 -4.30
CA LEU A 126 2.72 8.56 -4.51
C LEU A 126 3.82 8.23 -5.53
N TYR A 127 4.34 7.00 -5.51
CA TYR A 127 5.33 6.55 -6.48
C TYR A 127 4.77 6.43 -7.89
N ALA A 128 3.58 5.86 -8.03
CA ALA A 128 2.91 5.75 -9.32
C ALA A 128 2.64 7.14 -9.90
N LEU A 129 2.15 8.08 -9.07
CA LEU A 129 1.86 9.44 -9.50
C LEU A 129 3.13 10.23 -9.89
N ASP A 130 4.23 10.13 -9.11
CA ASP A 130 5.52 10.76 -9.45
C ASP A 130 6.13 10.16 -10.72
N SER A 131 5.96 8.86 -10.94
CA SER A 131 6.41 8.20 -12.17
C SER A 131 5.58 8.63 -13.37
N PHE A 132 4.27 8.73 -13.20
CA PHE A 132 3.34 9.26 -14.20
C PHE A 132 3.75 10.68 -14.63
N ASP A 133 3.95 11.60 -13.67
CA ASP A 133 4.42 12.97 -13.93
C ASP A 133 5.75 13.00 -14.70
N LYS A 134 6.70 12.14 -14.33
CA LYS A 134 8.00 12.05 -15.03
C LYS A 134 7.85 11.60 -16.48
N PHE A 135 7.01 10.60 -16.75
CA PHE A 135 6.79 10.14 -18.13
C PHE A 135 6.06 11.19 -18.96
N ILE A 136 5.08 11.90 -18.41
CA ILE A 136 4.41 13.03 -19.07
C ILE A 136 5.46 14.13 -19.37
N LYS A 137 6.35 14.45 -18.42
CA LYS A 137 7.42 15.42 -18.61
C LYS A 137 8.38 15.03 -19.74
N VAL A 138 8.73 13.75 -19.83
CA VAL A 138 9.58 13.25 -20.94
C VAL A 138 8.82 13.38 -22.26
N LEU A 139 7.56 12.97 -22.30
CA LEU A 139 6.74 13.02 -23.52
C LEU A 139 6.55 14.45 -24.02
N LYS A 140 6.23 15.42 -23.15
CA LYS A 140 6.02 16.82 -23.56
C LYS A 140 7.25 17.48 -24.19
N ASN A 141 8.45 16.98 -23.87
CA ASN A 141 9.71 17.51 -24.41
C ASN A 141 10.12 16.84 -25.73
N LYS A 142 9.33 15.88 -26.23
CA LYS A 142 9.55 15.27 -27.54
C LYS A 142 8.99 16.16 -28.64
N GLU A 143 9.78 16.34 -29.69
CA GLU A 143 9.35 17.07 -30.90
C GLU A 143 8.08 16.44 -31.48
N GLY A 144 7.15 17.26 -31.92
CA GLY A 144 5.88 16.79 -32.50
C GLY A 144 4.80 16.37 -31.49
N THR A 145 5.09 16.48 -30.18
CA THR A 145 4.08 16.20 -29.15
C THR A 145 3.01 17.29 -29.09
N PRO A 146 1.71 16.94 -29.03
CA PRO A 146 0.62 17.91 -28.92
C PRO A 146 0.71 18.76 -27.63
N GLU A 147 0.29 20.02 -27.71
CA GLU A 147 0.33 20.99 -26.59
C GLU A 147 -0.45 20.50 -25.36
N VAL A 148 -1.53 19.72 -25.55
CA VAL A 148 -2.33 19.15 -24.46
C VAL A 148 -1.49 18.33 -23.46
N VAL A 149 -0.37 17.76 -23.89
CA VAL A 149 0.56 17.03 -22.98
C VAL A 149 1.27 18.00 -22.04
N ALA A 150 1.63 19.18 -22.52
CA ALA A 150 2.22 20.23 -21.68
C ALA A 150 1.17 20.80 -20.70
N GLU A 151 -0.05 21.00 -21.14
CA GLU A 151 -1.19 21.39 -20.28
C GLU A 151 -1.41 20.37 -19.16
N LEU A 152 -1.50 19.08 -19.50
CA LEU A 152 -1.65 18.01 -18.52
C LEU A 152 -0.52 17.98 -17.50
N HIS A 153 0.74 18.17 -17.92
CA HIS A 153 1.86 18.25 -16.98
C HIS A 153 1.74 19.45 -16.03
N ASN A 154 1.25 20.59 -16.51
CA ASN A 154 1.03 21.77 -15.68
C ASN A 154 -0.11 21.53 -14.67
N GLU A 155 -1.23 20.92 -15.11
CA GLU A 155 -2.34 20.56 -14.24
C GLU A 155 -1.91 19.59 -13.11
N ILE A 156 -1.00 18.64 -13.40
CA ILE A 156 -0.43 17.77 -12.37
C ILE A 156 0.36 18.62 -11.36
N GLY A 157 1.19 19.56 -11.83
CA GLY A 157 1.97 20.45 -10.97
C GLY A 157 1.08 21.35 -10.10
N ASP A 158 -0.01 21.85 -10.64
CA ASP A 158 -0.96 22.71 -9.93
C ASP A 158 -1.77 21.94 -8.87
N ASN A 159 -2.20 20.73 -9.20
CA ASN A 159 -2.99 19.89 -8.28
C ASN A 159 -2.11 19.21 -7.21
N PHE A 160 -0.84 18.95 -7.51
CA PHE A 160 0.11 18.26 -6.62
C PHE A 160 1.43 19.05 -6.50
N PRO A 161 1.42 20.28 -6.00
CA PRO A 161 2.57 21.20 -6.04
C PRO A 161 3.80 20.66 -5.28
N ASP A 162 3.58 19.82 -4.27
CA ASP A 162 4.66 19.27 -3.43
C ASP A 162 4.81 17.75 -3.57
N LEU A 163 4.38 17.17 -4.69
CA LEU A 163 4.40 15.73 -4.92
C LEU A 163 5.77 15.11 -4.63
N ARG A 164 6.86 15.74 -5.09
CA ARG A 164 8.22 15.24 -4.88
C ARG A 164 8.68 15.37 -3.44
N GLY A 165 8.34 16.47 -2.77
CA GLY A 165 8.64 16.68 -1.36
C GLY A 165 7.97 15.62 -0.50
N VAL A 166 6.67 15.41 -0.69
CA VAL A 166 5.89 14.38 0.01
C VAL A 166 6.43 12.97 -0.26
N ARG A 167 6.74 12.64 -1.52
CA ARG A 167 7.34 11.35 -1.86
C ARG A 167 8.69 11.15 -1.18
N ASN A 168 9.57 12.16 -1.19
CA ASN A 168 10.89 12.06 -0.57
C ASN A 168 10.75 11.89 0.95
N THR A 169 9.88 12.65 1.60
CA THR A 169 9.60 12.49 3.04
C THR A 169 9.08 11.08 3.35
N ALA A 170 8.21 10.53 2.49
CA ALA A 170 7.72 9.16 2.66
C ALA A 170 8.80 8.09 2.46
N GLN A 171 9.91 8.40 1.78
CA GLN A 171 11.08 7.52 1.64
C GLN A 171 12.03 7.59 2.83
N HIS A 172 12.18 8.78 3.41
CA HIS A 172 13.18 9.08 4.44
C HIS A 172 12.55 9.23 5.83
N MET A 173 11.50 8.46 6.13
CA MET A 173 10.87 8.43 7.47
C MET A 173 11.81 7.82 8.56
N GLU A 174 13.05 7.50 8.19
CA GLU A 174 14.06 6.93 9.08
C GLU A 174 15.06 8.00 9.60
N ASP A 175 14.98 9.24 9.12
CA ASP A 175 15.76 10.39 9.57
C ASP A 175 14.92 11.26 10.54
#